data_8fc5949b041e567596acd3b21ff0e2d4
#
_entry.id   8fc5949b041e567596acd3b21ff0e2d4
#
_cell.length_a   1.000
_cell.length_b   1.000
_cell.length_c   1.000
_cell.angle_alpha   90.00
_cell.angle_beta   90.00
_cell.angle_gamma   90.00
#
_symmetry.space_group_name_H-M   'P 1'
#
loop_
_entity.id
_entity.type
_entity.pdbx_description
1 polymer ?
#
loop_
_entity_poly.entity_id
_entity_poly.type
_entity_poly.pdbx_seq_one_letter_code
_entity_poly.pdbx_strand_id
1 'polypeptide(L)'
;MPKKGINSHYVPRLILRKFSEKLSLYNIKTGELQENIVPEHAYAIEDYYDSETEKKLSRRIESQFGDLLANYLLKCDKEISLNRKQLYLIKKFLLISVLRSIHGEEFMQVEKRFYDTLQNKAKREAERQGLPYDEKVFAPPFEERLIEEETTFQYWMRTLNVILDTDGTPQGIMEHPDKTYPAYRWSKIINDAYLGFWDAPNDRDEFVITD
;
A
#
# COMPACT_ATOMS: atom_id res chain seq x y z
N MET A 1 -8.75 29.45 -17.57
CA MET A 1 -9.03 28.06 -17.91
C MET A 1 -9.14 27.31 -16.60
N PRO A 2 -10.19 26.53 -16.32
CA PRO A 2 -10.26 25.69 -15.13
C PRO A 2 -9.06 24.74 -15.15
N LYS A 3 -8.38 24.59 -14.00
CA LYS A 3 -7.32 23.58 -13.87
C LYS A 3 -7.96 22.22 -14.09
N LYS A 4 -7.46 21.46 -15.05
CA LYS A 4 -7.90 20.07 -15.26
C LYS A 4 -7.49 19.29 -14.01
N GLY A 5 -8.45 18.67 -13.34
CA GLY A 5 -8.21 17.83 -12.17
C GLY A 5 -7.23 16.69 -12.49
N ILE A 6 -6.59 16.19 -11.47
CA ILE A 6 -5.64 15.07 -11.59
C ILE A 6 -6.39 13.79 -11.26
N ASN A 7 -6.43 12.83 -12.19
CA ASN A 7 -6.97 11.51 -11.90
C ASN A 7 -5.99 10.73 -11.02
N SER A 8 -6.33 10.59 -9.77
CA SER A 8 -5.58 9.82 -8.77
C SER A 8 -6.03 8.38 -8.82
N HIS A 9 -5.12 7.47 -9.24
CA HIS A 9 -5.44 6.06 -9.37
C HIS A 9 -5.10 5.30 -8.08
N TYR A 10 -6.08 4.65 -7.46
CA TYR A 10 -5.84 3.76 -6.31
C TYR A 10 -5.44 2.34 -6.71
N VAL A 11 -5.77 1.89 -7.94
CA VAL A 11 -5.12 0.76 -8.59
C VAL A 11 -4.18 1.29 -9.68
N PRO A 12 -2.86 1.00 -9.64
CA PRO A 12 -1.90 1.54 -10.59
C PRO A 12 -2.24 1.21 -12.04
N ARG A 13 -2.30 2.21 -12.93
CA ARG A 13 -2.57 2.03 -14.36
C ARG A 13 -1.64 1.03 -15.05
N LEU A 14 -0.38 0.97 -14.60
CA LEU A 14 0.60 0.03 -15.15
C LEU A 14 0.16 -1.43 -14.99
N ILE A 15 -0.56 -1.75 -13.90
CA ILE A 15 -1.14 -3.07 -13.68
C ILE A 15 -2.34 -3.26 -14.59
N LEU A 16 -3.29 -2.32 -14.59
CA LEU A 16 -4.51 -2.41 -15.39
C LEU A 16 -4.23 -2.63 -16.89
N ARG A 17 -3.24 -1.91 -17.43
CA ARG A 17 -2.81 -2.05 -18.84
C ARG A 17 -2.20 -3.41 -19.18
N LYS A 18 -1.82 -4.22 -18.20
CA LYS A 18 -1.34 -5.59 -18.44
C LYS A 18 -2.47 -6.58 -18.67
N PHE A 19 -3.67 -6.26 -18.22
CA PHE A 19 -4.85 -7.10 -18.46
C PHE A 19 -5.47 -6.82 -19.83
N SER A 20 -5.75 -5.56 -20.14
CA SER A 20 -6.37 -5.19 -21.42
C SER A 20 -6.27 -3.68 -21.68
N GLU A 21 -6.43 -3.30 -22.97
CA GLU A 21 -6.65 -1.90 -23.37
C GLU A 21 -8.03 -1.39 -22.98
N LYS A 22 -9.00 -2.30 -22.81
CA LYS A 22 -10.36 -2.01 -22.36
C LYS A 22 -10.78 -3.00 -21.29
N LEU A 23 -11.24 -2.49 -20.18
CA LEU A 23 -11.62 -3.24 -18.99
C LEU A 23 -13.15 -3.33 -18.88
N SER A 24 -13.62 -4.37 -18.22
CA SER A 24 -14.98 -4.46 -17.71
C SER A 24 -14.92 -4.34 -16.19
N LEU A 25 -15.68 -3.39 -15.62
CA LEU A 25 -15.75 -3.13 -14.20
C LEU A 25 -17.12 -3.58 -13.68
N TYR A 26 -17.12 -4.46 -12.71
CA TYR A 26 -18.33 -4.92 -12.06
C TYR A 26 -18.38 -4.41 -10.60
N ASN A 27 -19.42 -3.64 -10.30
CA ASN A 27 -19.65 -3.17 -8.94
C ASN A 27 -20.44 -4.22 -8.15
N ILE A 28 -19.78 -4.89 -7.21
CA ILE A 28 -20.37 -5.97 -6.41
C ILE A 28 -21.54 -5.46 -5.55
N LYS A 29 -21.49 -4.20 -5.08
CA LYS A 29 -22.53 -3.62 -4.22
C LYS A 29 -23.80 -3.24 -4.98
N THR A 30 -23.66 -2.69 -6.20
CA THR A 30 -24.79 -2.22 -7.01
C THR A 30 -25.23 -3.24 -8.06
N GLY A 31 -24.39 -4.22 -8.41
CA GLY A 31 -24.63 -5.16 -9.49
C GLY A 31 -24.43 -4.56 -10.89
N GLU A 32 -23.86 -3.35 -10.98
CA GLU A 32 -23.66 -2.68 -12.26
C GLU A 32 -22.40 -3.19 -12.97
N LEU A 33 -22.52 -3.46 -14.26
CA LEU A 33 -21.42 -3.77 -15.16
C LEU A 33 -21.15 -2.57 -16.06
N GLN A 34 -19.92 -2.09 -16.05
CA GLN A 34 -19.43 -1.07 -16.99
C GLN A 34 -18.42 -1.72 -17.92
N GLU A 35 -18.63 -1.64 -19.22
CA GLU A 35 -17.76 -2.23 -20.22
C GLU A 35 -16.97 -1.19 -21.02
N ASN A 36 -15.89 -1.62 -21.65
CA ASN A 36 -15.04 -0.79 -22.51
C ASN A 36 -14.40 0.41 -21.79
N ILE A 37 -14.14 0.30 -20.50
CA ILE A 37 -13.47 1.34 -19.72
C ILE A 37 -11.96 1.29 -19.99
N VAL A 38 -11.40 2.42 -20.42
CA VAL A 38 -9.94 2.52 -20.58
C VAL A 38 -9.25 2.62 -19.20
N PRO A 39 -8.03 2.06 -19.05
CA PRO A 39 -7.30 2.08 -17.77
C PRO A 39 -7.14 3.47 -17.12
N GLU A 40 -7.18 4.53 -17.95
CA GLU A 40 -7.10 5.93 -17.51
C GLU A 40 -8.31 6.40 -16.69
N HIS A 41 -9.43 5.70 -16.80
CA HIS A 41 -10.68 6.02 -16.09
C HIS A 41 -11.09 4.94 -15.10
N ALA A 42 -10.38 3.80 -15.11
CA ALA A 42 -10.64 2.72 -14.17
C ALA A 42 -9.94 2.98 -12.84
N TYR A 43 -10.65 2.75 -11.73
CA TYR A 43 -10.09 2.85 -10.38
C TYR A 43 -9.40 4.20 -10.11
N ALA A 44 -10.03 5.31 -10.55
CA ALA A 44 -9.52 6.65 -10.41
C ALA A 44 -10.54 7.58 -9.72
N ILE A 45 -10.03 8.49 -8.90
CA ILE A 45 -10.79 9.58 -8.28
C ILE A 45 -10.07 10.88 -8.62
N GLU A 46 -10.83 11.90 -9.06
CA GLU A 46 -10.26 13.19 -9.38
C GLU A 46 -9.79 13.90 -8.11
N ASP A 47 -8.55 14.42 -8.15
CA ASP A 47 -7.90 15.19 -7.08
C ASP A 47 -7.87 14.50 -5.69
N TYR A 48 -7.83 13.16 -5.65
CA TYR A 48 -7.74 12.41 -4.39
C TYR A 48 -6.38 12.57 -3.72
N TYR A 49 -5.28 12.55 -4.50
CA TYR A 49 -3.95 12.89 -4.04
C TYR A 49 -3.54 14.27 -4.57
N ASP A 50 -2.70 14.97 -3.83
CA ASP A 50 -2.07 16.16 -4.36
C ASP A 50 -1.09 15.84 -5.50
N SER A 51 -0.77 16.87 -6.30
CA SER A 51 0.08 16.69 -7.50
C SER A 51 1.52 16.23 -7.18
N GLU A 52 2.00 16.49 -5.98
CA GLU A 52 3.34 16.06 -5.55
C GLU A 52 3.34 14.57 -5.21
N THR A 53 2.36 14.12 -4.45
CA THR A 53 2.16 12.69 -4.14
C THR A 53 1.99 11.86 -5.41
N GLU A 54 1.17 12.32 -6.37
CA GLU A 54 1.02 11.65 -7.67
C GLU A 54 2.34 11.57 -8.46
N LYS A 55 3.15 12.62 -8.44
CA LYS A 55 4.47 12.60 -9.07
C LYS A 55 5.43 11.61 -8.39
N LYS A 56 5.40 11.56 -7.05
CA LYS A 56 6.20 10.61 -6.29
C LYS A 56 5.79 9.16 -6.59
N LEU A 57 4.48 8.86 -6.59
CA LEU A 57 3.94 7.55 -6.96
C LEU A 57 4.41 7.13 -8.36
N SER A 58 4.20 7.99 -9.35
CA SER A 58 4.54 7.71 -10.74
C SER A 58 6.06 7.51 -10.94
N ARG A 59 6.89 8.44 -10.45
CA ARG A 59 8.32 8.45 -10.76
C ARG A 59 9.15 7.51 -9.90
N ARG A 60 8.84 7.43 -8.59
CA ARG A 60 9.67 6.69 -7.64
C ARG A 60 9.27 5.23 -7.52
N ILE A 61 8.02 4.90 -7.85
CA ILE A 61 7.48 3.56 -7.65
C ILE A 61 7.00 2.93 -8.94
N GLU A 62 5.98 3.52 -9.58
CA GLU A 62 5.32 2.88 -10.72
C GLU A 62 6.24 2.71 -11.92
N SER A 63 7.03 3.73 -12.25
CA SER A 63 8.00 3.64 -13.36
C SER A 63 9.01 2.54 -13.10
N GLN A 64 9.64 2.53 -11.92
CA GLN A 64 10.68 1.55 -11.59
C GLN A 64 10.11 0.11 -11.48
N PHE A 65 8.93 -0.04 -10.87
CA PHE A 65 8.28 -1.33 -10.79
C PHE A 65 7.78 -1.80 -12.15
N GLY A 66 7.26 -0.90 -12.98
CA GLY A 66 6.84 -1.17 -14.36
C GLY A 66 8.00 -1.69 -15.22
N ASP A 67 9.18 -1.10 -15.09
CA ASP A 67 10.40 -1.57 -15.77
C ASP A 67 10.82 -2.96 -15.28
N LEU A 68 10.79 -3.20 -13.96
CA LEU A 68 11.08 -4.50 -13.39
C LEU A 68 10.08 -5.56 -13.84
N LEU A 69 8.79 -5.24 -13.82
CA LEU A 69 7.72 -6.11 -14.27
C LEU A 69 7.86 -6.47 -15.75
N ALA A 70 8.00 -5.46 -16.63
CA ALA A 70 8.03 -5.68 -18.08
C ALA A 70 9.31 -6.33 -18.58
N ASN A 71 10.46 -5.98 -17.98
CA ASN A 71 11.75 -6.42 -18.47
C ASN A 71 12.31 -7.67 -17.78
N TYR A 72 11.74 -8.02 -16.63
CA TYR A 72 12.25 -9.14 -15.85
C TYR A 72 11.16 -10.12 -15.42
N LEU A 73 10.17 -9.71 -14.60
CA LEU A 73 9.20 -10.65 -14.03
C LEU A 73 8.35 -11.37 -15.06
N LEU A 74 7.84 -10.63 -16.08
CA LEU A 74 7.00 -11.21 -17.15
C LEU A 74 7.78 -11.98 -18.21
N LYS A 75 9.12 -11.98 -18.16
CA LYS A 75 9.98 -12.70 -19.11
C LYS A 75 10.62 -13.94 -18.51
N CYS A 76 10.44 -14.18 -17.22
CA CYS A 76 11.01 -15.34 -16.54
C CYS A 76 10.14 -16.57 -16.71
N ASP A 77 10.66 -17.56 -17.46
CA ASP A 77 9.90 -18.80 -17.77
C ASP A 77 9.98 -19.87 -16.68
N LYS A 78 10.98 -19.85 -15.79
CA LYS A 78 11.20 -20.96 -14.84
C LYS A 78 11.66 -20.58 -13.45
N GLU A 79 12.52 -19.60 -13.30
CA GLU A 79 13.10 -19.22 -12.01
C GLU A 79 13.29 -17.71 -11.94
N ILE A 80 12.78 -17.10 -10.88
CA ILE A 80 12.93 -15.68 -10.64
C ILE A 80 14.06 -15.48 -9.61
N SER A 81 15.18 -14.91 -10.07
CA SER A 81 16.29 -14.55 -9.20
C SER A 81 16.33 -13.04 -9.01
N LEU A 82 15.98 -12.56 -7.83
CA LEU A 82 15.91 -11.14 -7.51
C LEU A 82 17.13 -10.71 -6.69
N ASN A 83 17.75 -9.61 -7.08
CA ASN A 83 18.70 -8.95 -6.20
C ASN A 83 17.96 -8.19 -5.09
N ARG A 84 18.71 -7.76 -4.06
CA ARG A 84 18.15 -7.11 -2.88
C ARG A 84 17.37 -5.83 -3.20
N LYS A 85 17.83 -5.03 -4.18
CA LYS A 85 17.17 -3.79 -4.59
C LYS A 85 15.82 -4.08 -5.27
N GLN A 86 15.78 -5.08 -6.15
CA GLN A 86 14.55 -5.52 -6.81
C GLN A 86 13.53 -6.05 -5.81
N LEU A 87 14.00 -6.85 -4.84
CA LEU A 87 13.13 -7.36 -3.78
C LEU A 87 12.52 -6.22 -2.95
N TYR A 88 13.32 -5.24 -2.55
CA TYR A 88 12.82 -4.08 -1.80
C TYR A 88 11.86 -3.23 -2.62
N LEU A 89 12.11 -3.05 -3.92
CA LEU A 89 11.21 -2.33 -4.80
C LEU A 89 9.83 -3.01 -4.88
N ILE A 90 9.80 -4.35 -5.02
CA ILE A 90 8.54 -5.11 -5.03
C ILE A 90 7.83 -4.96 -3.69
N LYS A 91 8.52 -5.15 -2.58
CA LYS A 91 7.94 -5.02 -1.23
C LYS A 91 7.40 -3.60 -0.99
N LYS A 92 8.13 -2.58 -1.39
CA LYS A 92 7.68 -1.19 -1.31
C LYS A 92 6.47 -0.92 -2.19
N PHE A 93 6.44 -1.47 -3.41
CA PHE A 93 5.28 -1.37 -4.30
C PHE A 93 4.03 -2.00 -3.66
N LEU A 94 4.15 -3.21 -3.10
CA LEU A 94 3.05 -3.88 -2.41
C LEU A 94 2.56 -3.07 -1.19
N LEU A 95 3.48 -2.56 -0.38
CA LEU A 95 3.15 -1.72 0.78
C LEU A 95 2.36 -0.48 0.37
N ILE A 96 2.80 0.20 -0.68
CA ILE A 96 2.12 1.39 -1.21
C ILE A 96 0.76 1.01 -1.80
N SER A 97 0.65 -0.12 -2.48
CA SER A 97 -0.63 -0.58 -3.06
C SER A 97 -1.69 -0.82 -1.97
N VAL A 98 -1.30 -1.40 -0.83
CA VAL A 98 -2.20 -1.56 0.33
C VAL A 98 -2.64 -0.22 0.89
N LEU A 99 -1.71 0.73 1.05
CA LEU A 99 -2.00 2.04 1.63
C LEU A 99 -2.72 2.98 0.66
N ARG A 100 -2.64 2.70 -0.64
CA ARG A 100 -3.20 3.54 -1.70
C ARG A 100 -4.67 3.24 -2.00
N SER A 101 -5.30 2.33 -1.27
CA SER A 101 -6.70 1.98 -1.49
C SER A 101 -7.63 3.20 -1.29
N ILE A 102 -8.79 3.17 -1.94
CA ILE A 102 -9.87 4.17 -1.77
C ILE A 102 -10.34 4.26 -0.31
N HIS A 103 -10.10 3.21 0.45
CA HIS A 103 -10.45 3.11 1.87
C HIS A 103 -9.27 3.40 2.81
N GLY A 104 -8.23 4.11 2.34
CA GLY A 104 -7.04 4.39 3.15
C GLY A 104 -7.32 5.03 4.50
N GLU A 105 -8.28 5.94 4.57
CA GLU A 105 -8.71 6.54 5.84
C GLU A 105 -9.44 5.53 6.74
N GLU A 106 -10.35 4.73 6.19
CA GLU A 106 -11.05 3.66 6.92
C GLU A 106 -10.05 2.60 7.40
N PHE A 107 -9.08 2.27 6.55
CA PHE A 107 -7.98 1.37 6.89
C PHE A 107 -7.21 1.86 8.12
N MET A 108 -6.89 3.15 8.20
CA MET A 108 -6.21 3.73 9.36
C MET A 108 -7.06 3.64 10.64
N GLN A 109 -8.38 3.79 10.53
CA GLN A 109 -9.29 3.61 11.66
C GLN A 109 -9.37 2.14 12.11
N VAL A 110 -9.42 1.20 11.17
CA VAL A 110 -9.41 -0.24 11.46
C VAL A 110 -8.10 -0.63 12.13
N GLU A 111 -6.97 -0.10 11.66
CA GLU A 111 -5.67 -0.37 12.25
C GLU A 111 -5.58 0.10 13.69
N LYS A 112 -6.07 1.30 14.00
CA LYS A 112 -6.14 1.79 15.38
C LYS A 112 -6.96 0.88 16.27
N ARG A 113 -8.16 0.48 15.83
CA ARG A 113 -9.02 -0.46 16.58
C ARG A 113 -8.36 -1.82 16.80
N PHE A 114 -7.67 -2.32 15.79
CA PHE A 114 -6.93 -3.58 15.89
C PHE A 114 -5.81 -3.49 16.92
N TYR A 115 -5.05 -2.41 16.92
CA TYR A 115 -4.00 -2.16 17.91
C TYR A 115 -4.56 -2.09 19.33
N ASP A 116 -5.63 -1.32 19.54
CA ASP A 116 -6.31 -1.23 20.84
C ASP A 116 -6.82 -2.61 21.32
N THR A 117 -7.33 -3.41 20.38
CA THR A 117 -7.80 -4.78 20.67
C THR A 117 -6.66 -5.69 21.10
N LEU A 118 -5.50 -5.62 20.43
CA LEU A 118 -4.33 -6.41 20.78
C LEU A 118 -3.77 -6.02 22.16
N GLN A 119 -3.67 -4.72 22.45
CA GLN A 119 -3.25 -4.24 23.76
C GLN A 119 -4.18 -4.74 24.87
N ASN A 120 -5.49 -4.59 24.69
CA ASN A 120 -6.47 -5.03 25.65
C ASN A 120 -6.43 -6.54 25.88
N LYS A 121 -6.23 -7.34 24.82
CA LYS A 121 -6.07 -8.79 24.91
C LYS A 121 -4.81 -9.17 25.68
N ALA A 122 -3.68 -8.52 25.39
CA ALA A 122 -2.43 -8.77 26.05
C ALA A 122 -2.49 -8.39 27.55
N LYS A 123 -3.13 -7.27 27.87
CA LYS A 123 -3.35 -6.83 29.26
C LYS A 123 -4.17 -7.87 30.04
N ARG A 124 -5.29 -8.34 29.49
CA ARG A 124 -6.13 -9.38 30.13
C ARG A 124 -5.37 -10.69 30.33
N GLU A 125 -4.54 -11.07 29.36
CA GLU A 125 -3.74 -12.30 29.47
C GLU A 125 -2.64 -12.18 30.54
N ALA A 126 -1.96 -11.04 30.63
CA ALA A 126 -1.00 -10.75 31.71
C ALA A 126 -1.69 -10.81 33.09
N GLU A 127 -2.85 -10.18 33.24
CA GLU A 127 -3.66 -10.23 34.46
C GLU A 127 -4.04 -11.67 34.85
N ARG A 128 -4.48 -12.48 33.87
CA ARG A 128 -4.83 -13.88 34.08
C ARG A 128 -3.66 -14.74 34.55
N GLN A 129 -2.46 -14.42 34.08
CA GLN A 129 -1.23 -15.14 34.44
C GLN A 129 -0.54 -14.57 35.69
N GLY A 130 -1.05 -13.47 36.25
CA GLY A 130 -0.40 -12.77 37.37
C GLY A 130 0.94 -12.13 37.00
N LEU A 131 1.14 -11.82 35.72
CA LEU A 131 2.35 -11.19 35.21
C LEU A 131 2.18 -9.67 35.07
N PRO A 132 3.24 -8.89 35.22
CA PRO A 132 3.20 -7.46 34.99
C PRO A 132 2.94 -7.22 33.47
N TYR A 133 1.98 -6.35 33.16
CA TYR A 133 1.78 -5.88 31.80
C TYR A 133 2.76 -4.74 31.49
N ASP A 134 3.55 -4.91 30.44
CA ASP A 134 4.46 -3.87 29.94
C ASP A 134 3.88 -3.21 28.70
N GLU A 135 3.38 -1.97 28.85
CA GLU A 135 2.85 -1.16 27.75
C GLU A 135 3.90 -0.88 26.66
N LYS A 136 5.19 -0.87 27.04
CA LYS A 136 6.29 -0.61 26.10
C LYS A 136 6.42 -1.67 25.02
N VAL A 137 5.93 -2.89 25.25
CA VAL A 137 5.89 -3.95 24.21
C VAL A 137 5.10 -3.54 22.99
N PHE A 138 4.09 -2.70 23.17
CA PHE A 138 3.22 -2.19 22.11
C PHE A 138 3.51 -0.74 21.74
N ALA A 139 4.41 -0.09 22.45
CA ALA A 139 4.79 1.27 22.12
C ALA A 139 5.58 1.31 20.81
N PRO A 140 5.40 2.36 20.00
CA PRO A 140 6.27 2.57 18.85
C PRO A 140 7.72 2.71 19.32
N PRO A 141 8.71 2.25 18.53
CA PRO A 141 10.13 2.32 18.88
C PRO A 141 10.70 3.75 18.84
N PHE A 142 9.85 4.74 18.61
CA PHE A 142 10.19 6.16 18.51
C PHE A 142 9.02 7.03 18.97
N GLU A 143 9.32 8.26 19.34
CA GLU A 143 8.30 9.28 19.53
C GLU A 143 7.82 9.80 18.18
N GLU A 144 6.53 9.72 17.95
CA GLU A 144 5.91 10.22 16.74
C GLU A 144 5.60 11.72 16.89
N ARG A 145 5.88 12.49 15.84
CA ARG A 145 5.53 13.90 15.79
C ARG A 145 4.02 14.07 15.79
N LEU A 146 3.49 14.68 16.83
CA LEU A 146 2.09 15.09 16.86
C LEU A 146 1.93 16.39 16.09
N ILE A 147 0.93 16.43 15.22
CA ILE A 147 0.50 17.63 14.50
C ILE A 147 -0.88 17.98 15.04
N GLU A 148 -0.99 19.16 15.65
CA GLU A 148 -2.28 19.67 16.15
C GLU A 148 -3.29 19.71 14.98
N GLU A 149 -4.52 19.28 15.25
CA GLU A 149 -5.64 19.28 14.29
C GLU A 149 -5.42 18.41 13.03
N GLU A 150 -4.44 17.49 13.02
CA GLU A 150 -4.26 16.56 11.90
C GLU A 150 -5.47 15.64 11.77
N THR A 151 -6.15 15.70 10.63
CA THR A 151 -7.27 14.79 10.32
C THR A 151 -6.75 13.38 10.04
N THR A 152 -7.62 12.36 10.13
CA THR A 152 -7.26 10.97 9.77
C THR A 152 -6.74 10.88 8.34
N PHE A 153 -7.34 11.62 7.41
CA PHE A 153 -6.89 11.70 6.02
C PHE A 153 -5.47 12.30 5.90
N GLN A 154 -5.19 13.40 6.59
CA GLN A 154 -3.87 14.03 6.59
C GLN A 154 -2.81 13.10 7.20
N TYR A 155 -3.13 12.41 8.28
CA TYR A 155 -2.26 11.41 8.90
C TYR A 155 -1.97 10.25 7.95
N TRP A 156 -2.99 9.75 7.26
CA TRP A 156 -2.81 8.72 6.24
C TRP A 156 -1.92 9.21 5.09
N MET A 157 -2.14 10.43 4.58
CA MET A 157 -1.31 11.04 3.54
C MET A 157 0.14 11.22 3.99
N ARG A 158 0.37 11.62 5.24
CA ARG A 158 1.70 11.69 5.84
C ARG A 158 2.35 10.30 5.88
N THR A 159 1.61 9.29 6.31
CA THR A 159 2.07 7.90 6.33
C THR A 159 2.51 7.41 4.94
N LEU A 160 1.69 7.66 3.91
CA LEU A 160 2.01 7.32 2.53
C LEU A 160 3.27 8.07 2.04
N ASN A 161 3.36 9.37 2.31
CA ASN A 161 4.50 10.18 1.90
C ASN A 161 5.81 9.75 2.56
N VAL A 162 5.80 9.40 3.84
CA VAL A 162 6.98 8.85 4.53
C VAL A 162 7.50 7.58 3.83
N ILE A 163 6.62 6.68 3.42
CA ILE A 163 7.02 5.49 2.68
C ILE A 163 7.54 5.85 1.28
N LEU A 164 6.91 6.80 0.60
CA LEU A 164 7.35 7.27 -0.72
C LEU A 164 8.73 7.91 -0.67
N ASP A 165 9.04 8.67 0.38
CA ASP A 165 10.28 9.42 0.52
C ASP A 165 11.46 8.58 1.05
N THR A 166 11.21 7.40 1.58
CA THR A 166 12.21 6.45 2.08
C THR A 166 12.42 5.29 1.09
N ASP A 167 13.30 4.35 1.45
CA ASP A 167 13.45 3.07 0.71
C ASP A 167 12.36 2.03 1.06
N GLY A 168 11.44 2.38 1.97
CA GLY A 168 10.37 1.51 2.45
C GLY A 168 10.83 0.47 3.47
N THR A 169 12.07 0.54 3.95
CA THR A 169 12.55 -0.32 5.05
C THR A 169 12.19 0.27 6.42
N PRO A 170 12.04 -0.55 7.46
CA PRO A 170 11.82 -0.05 8.83
C PRO A 170 12.88 0.97 9.27
N GLN A 171 14.14 0.74 8.90
CA GLN A 171 15.24 1.64 9.22
C GLN A 171 15.08 3.00 8.53
N GLY A 172 14.82 3.00 7.22
CA GLY A 172 14.61 4.24 6.46
C GLY A 172 13.44 5.06 7.01
N ILE A 173 12.36 4.37 7.43
CA ILE A 173 11.21 5.05 8.05
C ILE A 173 11.57 5.64 9.42
N MET A 174 12.32 4.92 10.25
CA MET A 174 12.76 5.43 11.56
C MET A 174 13.63 6.69 11.45
N GLU A 175 14.40 6.82 10.39
CA GLU A 175 15.26 7.97 10.13
C GLU A 175 14.50 9.17 9.55
N HIS A 176 13.27 8.98 9.04
CA HIS A 176 12.49 10.06 8.45
C HIS A 176 11.98 11.04 9.54
N PRO A 177 12.08 12.38 9.34
CA PRO A 177 11.64 13.36 10.33
C PRO A 177 10.14 13.30 10.65
N ASP A 178 9.31 13.02 9.64
CA ASP A 178 7.84 12.93 9.77
C ASP A 178 7.34 11.49 9.90
N LYS A 179 8.20 10.58 10.38
CA LYS A 179 7.88 9.15 10.56
C LYS A 179 6.57 8.95 11.30
N THR A 180 5.83 7.92 10.88
CA THR A 180 4.58 7.51 11.51
C THR A 180 4.65 6.05 11.93
N TYR A 181 3.96 5.72 13.01
CA TYR A 181 3.94 4.34 13.49
C TYR A 181 3.32 3.36 12.47
N PRO A 182 2.21 3.67 11.77
CA PRO A 182 1.70 2.83 10.72
C PRO A 182 2.71 2.57 9.59
N ALA A 183 3.44 3.60 9.13
CA ALA A 183 4.47 3.42 8.12
C ALA A 183 5.53 2.42 8.57
N TYR A 184 6.04 2.56 9.79
CA TYR A 184 7.03 1.66 10.39
C TYR A 184 6.50 0.23 10.53
N ARG A 185 5.31 0.07 11.12
CA ARG A 185 4.71 -1.23 11.38
C ARG A 185 4.45 -2.01 10.11
N TRP A 186 3.82 -1.37 9.13
CA TRP A 186 3.54 -2.02 7.84
C TRP A 186 4.81 -2.31 7.05
N SER A 187 5.78 -1.40 7.09
CA SER A 187 7.11 -1.68 6.52
C SER A 187 7.73 -2.91 7.15
N LYS A 188 7.67 -3.05 8.47
CA LYS A 188 8.19 -4.23 9.17
C LYS A 188 7.47 -5.50 8.72
N ILE A 189 6.14 -5.51 8.72
CA ILE A 189 5.35 -6.67 8.28
C ILE A 189 5.72 -7.10 6.87
N ILE A 190 5.76 -6.17 5.92
CA ILE A 190 6.06 -6.47 4.52
C ILE A 190 7.53 -6.89 4.32
N ASN A 191 8.48 -6.26 5.05
CA ASN A 191 9.88 -6.64 4.92
C ASN A 191 10.20 -7.99 5.55
N ASP A 192 9.49 -8.38 6.61
CA ASP A 192 9.63 -9.69 7.24
C ASP A 192 8.84 -10.79 6.49
N ALA A 193 7.88 -10.43 5.63
CA ALA A 193 7.10 -11.38 4.86
C ALA A 193 7.92 -12.05 3.74
N TYR A 194 7.63 -13.32 3.48
CA TYR A 194 8.13 -14.03 2.31
C TYR A 194 7.32 -13.61 1.08
N LEU A 195 8.02 -13.50 -0.06
CA LEU A 195 7.40 -13.18 -1.34
C LEU A 195 7.24 -14.49 -2.15
N GLY A 196 6.02 -14.78 -2.59
CA GLY A 196 5.72 -15.87 -3.49
C GLY A 196 5.24 -15.32 -4.84
N PHE A 197 5.66 -15.97 -5.92
CA PHE A 197 5.14 -15.72 -7.27
C PHE A 197 4.39 -16.96 -7.72
N TRP A 198 3.20 -16.75 -8.23
CA TRP A 198 2.36 -17.83 -8.74
C TRP A 198 1.93 -17.52 -10.17
N ASP A 199 2.11 -18.52 -11.03
CA ASP A 199 1.56 -18.49 -12.37
C ASP A 199 0.19 -19.12 -12.38
N ALA A 200 -0.67 -18.70 -13.30
CA ALA A 200 -1.90 -19.39 -13.58
C ALA A 200 -1.58 -20.83 -14.03
N PRO A 201 -2.21 -21.87 -13.49
CA PRO A 201 -1.90 -23.26 -13.81
C PRO A 201 -2.15 -23.62 -15.28
N ASN A 202 -2.92 -22.83 -15.99
CA ASN A 202 -3.13 -22.97 -17.44
C ASN A 202 -3.60 -21.64 -18.06
N ASP A 203 -3.55 -21.54 -19.39
CA ASP A 203 -3.92 -20.33 -20.15
C ASP A 203 -5.41 -19.94 -20.05
N ARG A 204 -6.24 -20.71 -19.38
CA ARG A 204 -7.68 -20.45 -19.18
C ARG A 204 -7.99 -19.91 -17.80
N ASP A 205 -7.03 -19.97 -16.88
CA ASP A 205 -7.22 -19.45 -15.54
C ASP A 205 -7.03 -17.94 -15.54
N GLU A 206 -7.93 -17.24 -14.89
CA GLU A 206 -7.94 -15.79 -14.82
C GLU A 206 -7.74 -15.35 -13.37
N PHE A 207 -6.94 -14.30 -13.19
CA PHE A 207 -6.84 -13.62 -11.90
C PHE A 207 -7.78 -12.41 -11.88
N VAL A 208 -8.51 -12.27 -10.79
CA VAL A 208 -9.38 -11.12 -10.56
C VAL A 208 -8.63 -10.11 -9.70
N ILE A 209 -8.58 -8.86 -10.16
CA ILE A 209 -8.12 -7.74 -9.34
C ILE A 209 -9.34 -7.19 -8.60
N THR A 210 -9.23 -7.14 -7.28
CA THR A 210 -10.19 -6.46 -6.41
C THR A 210 -9.54 -5.26 -5.75
N ASP A 211 -10.34 -4.24 -5.45
CA ASP A 211 -9.98 -3.09 -4.62
C ASP A 211 -10.16 -3.34 -3.12
#